data_2ccf7436b503474c0f51a0c2078e2cbe
#
_entry.id   2ccf7436b503474c0f51a0c2078e2cbe
#
_cell.length_a   1.000
_cell.length_b   1.000
_cell.length_c   1.000
_cell.angle_alpha   90.00
_cell.angle_beta   90.00
_cell.angle_gamma   90.00
#
_symmetry.space_group_name_H-M   'P 1'
#
loop_
_entity.id
_entity.type
_entity.pdbx_description
1 polymer ?
#
loop_
_entity_poly.entity_id
_entity_poly.type
_entity_poly.pdbx_seq_one_letter_code
_entity_poly.pdbx_strand_id
1 'polypeptide(L)'
;MWVRTRGRGTLVIKSPKRRRSTIPAELQPQLLMDRARQQLAAIVEGSHDAILTKDLDGNITSWNKGAEAIFGYSAEEVLGEPVTILIPPDRHDEEPKILERIRRGERVDHYETIRRRKDGAPLHISLTVSPIRDEQGVVVGASKIARDVTAVHAAREQQAMLLKEMQHRIKNVFSIASSLTKLLATKAATPAELAAMVGDRMTALARAHGLTVVDPEAETAAPDQPTTLHALVRVLVAPFVGEANDRFQLDGIDIPISSRSLTSLALVVNELITNAAKHGAWRGPSGNVRLQCDRAGGLLTVCWEESGCEELFQPPVHSGFGDKLSQMTVERQLGGTIRREWQPERLTVTFTAREDRL
;
A
#
# COMPACT_ATOMS: atom_id res chain seq x y z
N MET A 1 18.85 -59.49 28.86
CA MET A 1 18.92 -60.92 29.19
C MET A 1 18.42 -61.06 30.62
N TRP A 2 17.18 -61.56 30.80
CA TRP A 2 16.51 -61.70 32.07
C TRP A 2 16.96 -63.00 32.73
N VAL A 3 17.48 -62.91 33.97
CA VAL A 3 17.62 -64.07 34.83
C VAL A 3 16.84 -63.79 36.10
N ARG A 4 15.81 -64.58 36.33
CA ARG A 4 14.91 -64.57 37.48
C ARG A 4 15.52 -65.46 38.54
N THR A 5 15.91 -64.90 39.72
CA THR A 5 16.13 -65.70 40.94
C THR A 5 15.28 -65.18 42.08
N ARG A 6 14.54 -66.10 42.70
CA ARG A 6 13.72 -65.90 43.91
C ARG A 6 14.63 -65.68 45.12
N GLY A 7 14.32 -64.61 45.89
CA GLY A 7 14.95 -64.45 47.22
C GLY A 7 14.65 -63.03 47.73
N ARG A 8 13.96 -62.91 48.87
CA ARG A 8 13.70 -61.65 49.53
C ARG A 8 15.01 -60.95 49.88
N GLY A 9 15.30 -59.83 49.22
CA GLY A 9 16.42 -59.00 49.57
C GLY A 9 16.15 -57.58 49.09
N THR A 10 16.04 -56.68 50.05
CA THR A 10 15.87 -55.24 49.77
C THR A 10 17.08 -54.72 48.98
N LEU A 11 16.81 -54.32 47.72
CA LEU A 11 17.86 -53.76 46.87
C LEU A 11 18.08 -52.29 47.26
N VAL A 12 19.14 -52.04 48.01
CA VAL A 12 19.62 -50.68 48.29
C VAL A 12 20.40 -50.24 47.04
N ILE A 13 19.76 -49.38 46.21
CA ILE A 13 20.43 -48.73 45.10
C ILE A 13 21.42 -47.70 45.68
N LYS A 14 22.68 -48.03 45.74
CA LYS A 14 23.73 -47.03 46.00
C LYS A 14 23.84 -46.12 44.79
N SER A 15 23.25 -44.91 44.90
CA SER A 15 23.50 -43.83 43.94
C SER A 15 25.00 -43.56 43.86
N PRO A 16 25.57 -43.38 42.64
CA PRO A 16 26.97 -43.04 42.52
C PRO A 16 27.20 -41.66 43.16
N LYS A 17 28.03 -41.59 44.18
CA LYS A 17 28.52 -40.33 44.75
C LYS A 17 29.15 -39.53 43.64
N ARG A 18 28.42 -38.48 43.14
CA ARG A 18 29.05 -37.42 42.32
C ARG A 18 30.23 -36.88 43.14
N ARG A 19 31.43 -37.12 42.68
CA ARG A 19 32.62 -36.43 43.17
C ARG A 19 32.37 -34.94 42.89
N ARG A 20 32.03 -34.19 43.90
CA ARG A 20 32.12 -32.72 43.87
C ARG A 20 33.63 -32.43 43.74
N SER A 21 34.10 -32.08 42.57
CA SER A 21 35.38 -31.43 42.42
C SER A 21 35.27 -30.08 43.12
N THR A 22 35.84 -29.99 44.30
CA THR A 22 35.94 -28.71 45.06
C THR A 22 37.02 -27.90 44.34
N ILE A 23 36.57 -26.91 43.55
CA ILE A 23 37.42 -25.89 42.99
C ILE A 23 38.04 -25.14 44.19
N PRO A 24 39.38 -24.91 44.24
CA PRO A 24 40.04 -24.15 45.31
C PRO A 24 39.37 -22.80 45.46
N ALA A 25 39.16 -22.32 46.70
CA ALA A 25 38.43 -21.08 47.01
C ALA A 25 39.05 -19.86 46.31
N GLU A 26 40.37 -19.86 46.06
CA GLU A 26 41.11 -18.81 45.39
C GLU A 26 40.81 -18.67 43.88
N LEU A 27 40.38 -19.75 43.23
CA LEU A 27 40.06 -19.78 41.80
C LEU A 27 38.55 -19.46 41.51
N GLN A 28 37.71 -19.46 42.54
CA GLN A 28 36.26 -19.22 42.37
C GLN A 28 35.92 -17.81 41.85
N PRO A 29 36.54 -16.69 42.33
CA PRO A 29 36.24 -15.36 41.82
C PRO A 29 36.64 -15.17 40.34
N GLN A 30 37.83 -15.70 39.96
CA GLN A 30 38.30 -15.65 38.57
C GLN A 30 37.38 -16.43 37.61
N LEU A 31 36.95 -17.62 37.98
CA LEU A 31 36.02 -18.42 37.20
C LEU A 31 34.62 -17.77 37.08
N LEU A 32 34.16 -17.06 38.09
CA LEU A 32 32.92 -16.30 38.05
C LEU A 32 33.04 -15.09 37.14
N MET A 33 34.15 -14.36 37.19
CA MET A 33 34.41 -13.22 36.29
C MET A 33 34.55 -13.67 34.84
N ASP A 34 35.25 -14.74 34.56
CA ASP A 34 35.40 -15.29 33.21
C ASP A 34 34.04 -15.78 32.65
N ARG A 35 33.23 -16.41 33.48
CA ARG A 35 31.87 -16.80 33.11
C ARG A 35 30.98 -15.60 32.81
N ALA A 36 31.04 -14.55 33.63
CA ALA A 36 30.28 -13.32 33.39
C ALA A 36 30.72 -12.62 32.09
N ARG A 37 32.03 -12.55 31.82
CA ARG A 37 32.58 -12.02 30.57
C ARG A 37 32.12 -12.84 29.37
N GLN A 38 32.15 -14.15 29.43
CA GLN A 38 31.68 -15.03 28.35
C GLN A 38 30.18 -14.86 28.10
N GLN A 39 29.39 -14.73 29.14
CA GLN A 39 27.92 -14.49 29.00
C GLN A 39 27.64 -13.13 28.37
N LEU A 40 28.31 -12.07 28.79
CA LEU A 40 28.17 -10.74 28.20
C LEU A 40 28.59 -10.74 26.73
N ALA A 41 29.72 -11.36 26.40
CA ALA A 41 30.17 -11.53 25.01
C ALA A 41 29.13 -12.28 24.17
N ALA A 42 28.58 -13.38 24.68
CA ALA A 42 27.56 -14.15 23.96
C ALA A 42 26.27 -13.36 23.74
N ILE A 43 25.84 -12.50 24.68
CA ILE A 43 24.68 -11.62 24.53
C ILE A 43 24.94 -10.58 23.46
N VAL A 44 26.11 -9.95 23.46
CA VAL A 44 26.48 -8.91 22.48
C VAL A 44 26.62 -9.52 21.08
N GLU A 45 27.30 -10.67 20.95
CA GLU A 45 27.48 -11.36 19.67
C GLU A 45 26.17 -11.93 19.11
N GLY A 46 25.26 -12.37 19.97
CA GLY A 46 23.94 -12.88 19.57
C GLY A 46 22.90 -11.79 19.27
N SER A 47 23.22 -10.53 19.46
CA SER A 47 22.30 -9.42 19.17
C SER A 47 22.12 -9.20 17.67
N HIS A 48 20.88 -8.99 17.23
CA HIS A 48 20.57 -8.54 15.88
C HIS A 48 20.84 -7.05 15.65
N ASP A 49 20.86 -6.25 16.73
CA ASP A 49 21.25 -4.84 16.65
C ASP A 49 22.78 -4.74 16.50
N ALA A 50 23.25 -3.76 15.76
CA ALA A 50 24.67 -3.47 15.69
C ALA A 50 25.13 -2.86 17.02
N ILE A 51 26.07 -3.55 17.69
CA ILE A 51 26.69 -3.09 18.91
C ILE A 51 28.18 -2.88 18.64
N LEU A 52 28.63 -1.65 18.81
CA LEU A 52 30.03 -1.28 18.62
C LEU A 52 30.49 -0.32 19.73
N THR A 53 31.77 -0.28 19.95
CA THR A 53 32.40 0.72 20.81
C THR A 53 33.42 1.53 20.01
N LYS A 54 33.71 2.73 20.47
CA LYS A 54 34.73 3.61 19.90
C LYS A 54 35.45 4.39 21.02
N ASP A 55 36.66 4.81 20.73
CA ASP A 55 37.42 5.73 21.59
C ASP A 55 36.89 7.16 21.47
N LEU A 56 37.51 8.11 22.19
CA LEU A 56 37.15 9.52 22.15
C LEU A 56 37.64 10.25 20.88
N ASP A 57 38.46 9.62 20.07
CA ASP A 57 38.90 10.11 18.76
C ASP A 57 37.98 9.62 17.63
N GLY A 58 37.05 8.73 17.98
CA GLY A 58 36.03 8.23 17.05
C GLY A 58 36.44 6.93 16.36
N ASN A 59 37.57 6.29 16.73
CA ASN A 59 38.00 5.05 16.15
C ASN A 59 37.25 3.86 16.76
N ILE A 60 36.84 2.92 15.94
CA ILE A 60 36.08 1.74 16.34
C ILE A 60 36.98 0.79 17.13
N THR A 61 36.54 0.40 18.34
CA THR A 61 37.27 -0.47 19.26
C THR A 61 36.62 -1.86 19.45
N SER A 62 35.35 -2.01 19.12
CA SER A 62 34.67 -3.31 19.07
C SER A 62 33.57 -3.33 18.01
N TRP A 63 33.22 -4.54 17.55
CA TRP A 63 32.28 -4.75 16.45
C TRP A 63 31.64 -6.13 16.59
N ASN A 64 30.33 -6.22 16.82
CA ASN A 64 29.62 -7.49 16.98
C ASN A 64 29.12 -8.06 15.65
N LYS A 65 28.61 -9.28 15.67
CA LYS A 65 28.01 -9.93 14.49
C LYS A 65 26.81 -9.20 13.92
N GLY A 66 26.01 -8.55 14.76
CA GLY A 66 24.91 -7.67 14.31
C GLY A 66 25.41 -6.50 13.48
N ALA A 67 26.51 -5.89 13.88
CA ALA A 67 27.14 -4.80 13.13
C ALA A 67 27.70 -5.29 11.78
N GLU A 68 28.32 -6.46 11.72
CA GLU A 68 28.73 -7.07 10.46
C GLU A 68 27.54 -7.28 9.50
N ALA A 69 26.43 -7.82 10.01
CA ALA A 69 25.24 -8.08 9.21
C ALA A 69 24.56 -6.79 8.72
N ILE A 70 24.46 -5.77 9.58
CA ILE A 70 23.79 -4.50 9.26
C ILE A 70 24.63 -3.65 8.32
N PHE A 71 25.92 -3.47 8.58
CA PHE A 71 26.79 -2.55 7.82
C PHE A 71 27.56 -3.22 6.68
N GLY A 72 27.74 -4.55 6.71
CA GLY A 72 28.42 -5.31 5.67
C GLY A 72 29.95 -5.30 5.75
N TYR A 73 30.52 -4.73 6.81
CA TYR A 73 31.96 -4.78 7.10
C TYR A 73 32.26 -5.87 8.14
N SER A 74 33.34 -6.61 7.96
CA SER A 74 33.86 -7.51 9.02
C SER A 74 34.54 -6.73 10.14
N ALA A 75 34.65 -7.32 11.33
CA ALA A 75 35.37 -6.69 12.44
C ALA A 75 36.83 -6.36 12.07
N GLU A 76 37.50 -7.24 11.32
CA GLU A 76 38.88 -7.06 10.88
C GLU A 76 39.09 -5.84 9.99
N GLU A 77 38.04 -5.45 9.22
CA GLU A 77 38.10 -4.31 8.30
C GLU A 77 37.87 -2.97 8.99
N VAL A 78 37.22 -2.94 10.17
CA VAL A 78 36.80 -1.69 10.79
C VAL A 78 37.45 -1.40 12.15
N LEU A 79 38.06 -2.38 12.78
CA LEU A 79 38.75 -2.15 14.05
C LEU A 79 39.94 -1.21 13.86
N GLY A 80 39.93 -0.10 14.58
CA GLY A 80 40.90 0.99 14.45
C GLY A 80 40.55 2.06 13.44
N GLU A 81 39.57 1.80 12.57
CA GLU A 81 39.11 2.78 11.58
C GLU A 81 38.15 3.80 12.19
N PRO A 82 38.08 5.04 11.66
CA PRO A 82 37.16 6.05 12.13
C PRO A 82 35.71 5.67 11.81
N VAL A 83 34.80 5.82 12.76
CA VAL A 83 33.37 5.50 12.60
C VAL A 83 32.70 6.31 11.48
N THR A 84 33.35 7.35 10.97
CA THR A 84 32.88 8.16 9.83
C THR A 84 32.80 7.39 8.54
N ILE A 85 33.46 6.21 8.40
CA ILE A 85 33.28 5.31 7.25
C ILE A 85 31.81 4.88 7.06
N LEU A 86 31.03 4.85 8.16
CA LEU A 86 29.61 4.49 8.16
C LEU A 86 28.71 5.70 7.91
N ILE A 87 29.25 6.91 7.86
CA ILE A 87 28.50 8.15 7.82
C ILE A 87 28.54 8.74 6.40
N PRO A 88 27.41 9.05 5.77
CA PRO A 88 27.40 9.75 4.50
C PRO A 88 28.14 11.11 4.60
N PRO A 89 28.83 11.57 3.53
CA PRO A 89 29.65 12.79 3.58
C PRO A 89 28.89 14.05 4.01
N ASP A 90 27.62 14.16 3.64
CA ASP A 90 26.72 15.26 3.98
C ASP A 90 26.31 15.31 5.46
N ARG A 91 26.66 14.27 6.24
CA ARG A 91 26.31 14.10 7.65
C ARG A 91 27.51 13.93 8.57
N HIS A 92 28.72 14.16 8.09
CA HIS A 92 29.94 14.02 8.91
C HIS A 92 29.96 14.95 10.12
N ASP A 93 29.20 16.03 10.13
CA ASP A 93 29.04 16.96 11.25
C ASP A 93 28.28 16.38 12.45
N GLU A 94 27.59 15.23 12.29
CA GLU A 94 26.87 14.56 13.39
C GLU A 94 27.83 13.95 14.40
N GLU A 95 28.94 13.37 13.94
CA GLU A 95 29.89 12.65 14.81
C GLU A 95 30.58 13.56 15.84
N PRO A 96 31.14 14.71 15.48
CA PRO A 96 31.69 15.64 16.47
C PRO A 96 30.67 16.08 17.53
N LYS A 97 29.43 16.33 17.13
CA LYS A 97 28.34 16.72 18.04
C LYS A 97 28.01 15.62 19.05
N ILE A 98 27.99 14.39 18.58
CA ILE A 98 27.76 13.21 19.44
C ILE A 98 28.93 13.04 20.41
N LEU A 99 30.18 13.11 19.94
CA LEU A 99 31.35 12.93 20.76
C LEU A 99 31.45 14.04 21.84
N GLU A 100 31.11 15.29 21.52
CA GLU A 100 31.07 16.37 22.49
C GLU A 100 30.09 16.10 23.65
N ARG A 101 28.89 15.57 23.34
CA ARG A 101 27.92 15.17 24.37
C ARG A 101 28.45 14.01 25.22
N ILE A 102 29.06 13.02 24.59
CA ILE A 102 29.65 11.86 25.28
C ILE A 102 30.77 12.30 26.23
N ARG A 103 31.66 13.20 25.80
CA ARG A 103 32.74 13.76 26.66
C ARG A 103 32.19 14.46 27.90
N ARG A 104 31.00 15.07 27.80
CA ARG A 104 30.28 15.64 28.95
C ARG A 104 29.59 14.60 29.83
N GLY A 105 29.67 13.32 29.44
CA GLY A 105 29.00 12.20 30.12
C GLY A 105 27.52 12.07 29.84
N GLU A 106 27.02 12.78 28.82
CA GLU A 106 25.63 12.71 28.39
C GLU A 106 25.38 11.48 27.48
N ARG A 107 24.18 10.96 27.55
CA ARG A 107 23.70 9.91 26.65
C ARG A 107 22.93 10.51 25.48
N VAL A 108 23.01 9.87 24.30
CA VAL A 108 22.20 10.17 23.13
C VAL A 108 21.25 9.02 22.91
N ASP A 109 19.95 9.27 23.09
CA ASP A 109 18.91 8.23 22.96
C ASP A 109 18.04 8.46 21.71
N HIS A 110 17.66 7.35 21.05
CA HIS A 110 16.71 7.32 19.94
C HIS A 110 16.98 8.37 18.85
N TYR A 111 18.24 8.55 18.49
CA TYR A 111 18.63 9.44 17.41
C TYR A 111 18.47 8.71 16.06
N GLU A 112 17.43 9.05 15.31
CA GLU A 112 17.22 8.49 13.95
C GLU A 112 18.06 9.26 12.94
N THR A 113 18.80 8.53 12.11
CA THR A 113 19.69 9.11 11.09
C THR A 113 19.95 8.12 9.98
N ILE A 114 20.62 8.59 8.92
CA ILE A 114 21.04 7.76 7.79
C ILE A 114 22.52 7.43 7.95
N ARG A 115 22.83 6.15 7.70
CA ARG A 115 24.20 5.62 7.59
C ARG A 115 24.38 4.97 6.23
N ARG A 116 25.62 4.58 5.93
CA ARG A 116 25.99 3.98 4.67
C ARG A 116 26.57 2.58 4.93
N ARG A 117 26.07 1.60 4.20
CA ARG A 117 26.63 0.25 4.15
C ARG A 117 27.92 0.23 3.33
N LYS A 118 28.69 -0.88 3.43
CA LYS A 118 29.90 -1.13 2.63
C LYS A 118 29.64 -1.05 1.12
N ASP A 119 28.51 -1.52 0.65
CA ASP A 119 28.08 -1.46 -0.76
C ASP A 119 27.59 -0.07 -1.21
N GLY A 120 27.60 0.91 -0.30
CA GLY A 120 27.13 2.28 -0.56
C GLY A 120 25.64 2.50 -0.33
N ALA A 121 24.85 1.47 -0.05
CA ALA A 121 23.40 1.60 0.17
C ALA A 121 23.10 2.44 1.43
N PRO A 122 22.07 3.31 1.38
CA PRO A 122 21.62 4.07 2.54
C PRO A 122 20.92 3.14 3.54
N LEU A 123 21.15 3.40 4.82
CA LEU A 123 20.63 2.63 5.93
C LEU A 123 20.00 3.56 6.95
N HIS A 124 18.69 3.47 7.16
CA HIS A 124 18.01 4.19 8.23
C HIS A 124 18.23 3.47 9.54
N ILE A 125 18.84 4.14 10.51
CA ILE A 125 19.12 3.56 11.82
C ILE A 125 18.58 4.43 12.95
N SER A 126 18.19 3.76 14.03
CA SER A 126 17.93 4.36 15.33
C SER A 126 19.12 4.09 16.22
N LEU A 127 19.77 5.16 16.70
CA LEU A 127 20.99 5.10 17.48
C LEU A 127 20.72 5.37 18.96
N THR A 128 21.42 4.62 19.80
CA THR A 128 21.67 4.98 21.20
C THR A 128 23.18 4.99 21.42
N VAL A 129 23.73 6.09 21.94
CA VAL A 129 25.14 6.21 22.26
C VAL A 129 25.31 6.55 23.73
N SER A 130 26.13 5.78 24.45
CA SER A 130 26.36 5.92 25.88
C SER A 130 27.83 6.04 26.19
N PRO A 131 28.25 6.89 27.15
CA PRO A 131 29.64 6.97 27.55
C PRO A 131 30.11 5.71 28.26
N ILE A 132 31.30 5.25 27.91
CA ILE A 132 32.03 4.20 28.64
C ILE A 132 32.96 4.90 29.63
N ARG A 133 32.93 4.46 30.91
CA ARG A 133 33.73 5.01 31.96
C ARG A 133 34.71 3.98 32.49
N ASP A 134 35.88 4.41 32.87
CA ASP A 134 36.88 3.62 33.61
C ASP A 134 36.49 3.42 35.09
N GLU A 135 37.37 2.75 35.85
CA GLU A 135 37.18 2.52 37.29
C GLU A 135 37.20 3.82 38.11
N GLN A 136 37.77 4.89 37.58
CA GLN A 136 37.87 6.22 38.20
C GLN A 136 36.65 7.11 37.82
N GLY A 137 35.73 6.59 36.93
CA GLY A 137 34.57 7.32 36.47
C GLY A 137 34.82 8.27 35.31
N VAL A 138 36.06 8.30 34.78
CA VAL A 138 36.42 9.12 33.61
C VAL A 138 35.87 8.50 32.34
N VAL A 139 35.32 9.33 31.44
CA VAL A 139 34.84 8.85 30.12
C VAL A 139 36.04 8.52 29.26
N VAL A 140 36.14 7.25 28.83
CA VAL A 140 37.24 6.71 28.00
C VAL A 140 36.81 6.32 26.60
N GLY A 141 35.50 6.34 26.30
CA GLY A 141 34.96 5.98 25.00
C GLY A 141 33.44 6.01 24.97
N ALA A 142 32.86 5.47 23.92
CA ALA A 142 31.43 5.39 23.76
C ALA A 142 31.00 3.98 23.27
N SER A 143 29.91 3.47 23.83
CA SER A 143 29.17 2.33 23.25
C SER A 143 28.04 2.85 22.37
N LYS A 144 27.82 2.21 21.24
CA LYS A 144 26.81 2.56 20.27
C LYS A 144 25.97 1.32 19.94
N ILE A 145 24.67 1.47 20.10
CA ILE A 145 23.70 0.46 19.66
C ILE A 145 22.94 1.08 18.47
N ALA A 146 22.95 0.40 17.33
CA ALA A 146 22.27 0.84 16.13
C ALA A 146 21.29 -0.24 15.67
N ARG A 147 20.02 0.13 15.59
CA ARG A 147 18.96 -0.71 15.05
C ARG A 147 18.64 -0.30 13.63
N ASP A 148 18.58 -1.26 12.71
CA ASP A 148 18.11 -1.04 11.35
C ASP A 148 16.58 -0.82 11.39
N VAL A 149 16.15 0.37 10.98
CA VAL A 149 14.75 0.77 10.87
C VAL A 149 14.34 1.05 9.42
N THR A 150 15.17 0.63 8.45
CA THR A 150 14.95 0.89 7.02
C THR A 150 13.62 0.33 6.53
N ALA A 151 13.29 -0.91 6.90
CA ALA A 151 12.00 -1.52 6.53
C ALA A 151 10.81 -0.78 7.14
N VAL A 152 10.94 -0.29 8.38
CA VAL A 152 9.89 0.48 9.05
C VAL A 152 9.71 1.84 8.39
N HIS A 153 10.81 2.51 8.01
CA HIS A 153 10.78 3.77 7.25
C HIS A 153 10.12 3.60 5.89
N ALA A 154 10.53 2.59 5.12
CA ALA A 154 9.96 2.30 3.80
C ALA A 154 8.44 2.01 3.89
N ALA A 155 8.01 1.23 4.88
CA ALA A 155 6.58 0.95 5.11
C ALA A 155 5.79 2.23 5.46
N ARG A 156 6.36 3.12 6.31
CA ARG A 156 5.73 4.41 6.65
C ARG A 156 5.61 5.33 5.44
N GLU A 157 6.65 5.41 4.61
CA GLU A 157 6.64 6.23 3.39
C GLU A 157 5.61 5.72 2.39
N GLN A 158 5.54 4.40 2.20
CA GLN A 158 4.53 3.78 1.35
C GLN A 158 3.11 4.06 1.88
N GLN A 159 2.88 3.92 3.18
CA GLN A 159 1.59 4.24 3.81
C GLN A 159 1.22 5.72 3.62
N ALA A 160 2.18 6.63 3.82
CA ALA A 160 1.95 8.07 3.62
C ALA A 160 1.60 8.40 2.16
N MET A 161 2.26 7.74 1.20
CA MET A 161 1.95 7.89 -0.23
C MET A 161 0.53 7.42 -0.55
N LEU A 162 0.14 6.23 -0.06
CA LEU A 162 -1.21 5.70 -0.24
C LEU A 162 -2.28 6.61 0.37
N LEU A 163 -2.05 7.11 1.59
CA LEU A 163 -2.97 8.05 2.24
C LEU A 163 -3.13 9.35 1.45
N LYS A 164 -2.03 9.88 0.91
CA LYS A 164 -2.06 11.08 0.06
C LYS A 164 -2.86 10.84 -1.23
N GLU A 165 -2.66 9.70 -1.86
CA GLU A 165 -3.43 9.32 -3.05
C GLU A 165 -4.93 9.17 -2.73
N MET A 166 -5.27 8.47 -1.63
CA MET A 166 -6.66 8.36 -1.17
C MET A 166 -7.30 9.74 -0.91
N GLN A 167 -6.59 10.66 -0.27
CA GLN A 167 -7.09 12.03 -0.05
C GLN A 167 -7.37 12.76 -1.37
N HIS A 168 -6.51 12.60 -2.37
CA HIS A 168 -6.73 13.16 -3.70
C HIS A 168 -7.97 12.56 -4.38
N ARG A 169 -8.15 11.24 -4.30
CA ARG A 169 -9.33 10.55 -4.84
C ARG A 169 -10.61 11.02 -4.17
N ILE A 170 -10.63 11.10 -2.84
CA ILE A 170 -11.79 11.61 -2.06
C ILE A 170 -12.14 13.04 -2.47
N LYS A 171 -11.16 13.94 -2.56
CA LYS A 171 -11.38 15.32 -3.01
C LYS A 171 -11.99 15.38 -4.41
N ASN A 172 -11.55 14.52 -5.33
CA ASN A 172 -12.09 14.45 -6.69
C ASN A 172 -13.56 14.02 -6.67
N VAL A 173 -13.91 12.97 -5.92
CA VAL A 173 -15.29 12.50 -5.78
C VAL A 173 -16.19 13.59 -5.21
N PHE A 174 -15.79 14.28 -4.14
CA PHE A 174 -16.58 15.36 -3.56
C PHE A 174 -16.69 16.58 -4.48
N SER A 175 -15.66 16.90 -5.25
CA SER A 175 -15.71 17.98 -6.24
C SER A 175 -16.73 17.68 -7.34
N ILE A 176 -16.72 16.44 -7.85
CA ILE A 176 -17.69 15.97 -8.85
C ILE A 176 -19.09 15.96 -8.26
N ALA A 177 -19.29 15.42 -7.05
CA ALA A 177 -20.58 15.41 -6.37
C ALA A 177 -21.15 16.82 -6.20
N SER A 178 -20.32 17.76 -5.74
CA SER A 178 -20.72 19.17 -5.57
C SER A 178 -21.09 19.83 -6.91
N SER A 179 -20.28 19.60 -7.94
CA SER A 179 -20.54 20.15 -9.28
C SER A 179 -21.81 19.58 -9.90
N LEU A 180 -22.01 18.26 -9.77
CA LEU A 180 -23.24 17.58 -10.19
C LEU A 180 -24.46 18.12 -9.47
N THR A 181 -24.41 18.23 -8.14
CA THR A 181 -25.54 18.77 -7.34
C THR A 181 -25.90 20.18 -7.75
N LYS A 182 -24.91 21.07 -7.92
CA LYS A 182 -25.16 22.45 -8.39
C LYS A 182 -25.80 22.48 -9.77
N LEU A 183 -25.32 21.63 -10.68
CA LEU A 183 -25.83 21.57 -12.04
C LEU A 183 -27.23 20.97 -12.09
N LEU A 184 -27.55 19.96 -11.28
CA LEU A 184 -28.88 19.36 -11.14
C LEU A 184 -29.86 20.31 -10.50
N ALA A 185 -29.45 21.11 -9.52
CA ALA A 185 -30.30 22.09 -8.84
C ALA A 185 -30.88 23.18 -9.78
N THR A 186 -30.21 23.43 -10.92
CA THR A 186 -30.71 24.37 -11.94
C THR A 186 -31.84 23.77 -12.81
N LYS A 187 -32.09 22.45 -12.72
CA LYS A 187 -33.01 21.72 -13.60
C LYS A 187 -34.13 21.00 -12.88
N ALA A 188 -33.95 20.63 -11.62
CA ALA A 188 -34.97 19.98 -10.82
C ALA A 188 -36.14 20.98 -10.54
N ALA A 189 -37.34 20.53 -10.81
CA ALA A 189 -38.55 21.32 -10.54
C ALA A 189 -38.91 21.30 -9.05
N THR A 190 -38.52 20.27 -8.33
CA THR A 190 -38.78 20.08 -6.90
C THR A 190 -37.56 19.60 -6.14
N PRO A 191 -37.46 19.85 -4.82
CA PRO A 191 -36.39 19.27 -3.99
C PRO A 191 -36.34 17.73 -4.00
N ALA A 192 -37.50 17.08 -4.09
CA ALA A 192 -37.59 15.63 -4.16
C ALA A 192 -37.00 15.09 -5.46
N GLU A 193 -37.27 15.72 -6.59
CA GLU A 193 -36.66 15.38 -7.88
C GLU A 193 -35.16 15.57 -7.87
N LEU A 194 -34.66 16.67 -7.29
CA LEU A 194 -33.23 16.90 -7.11
C LEU A 194 -32.61 15.79 -6.29
N ALA A 195 -33.22 15.41 -5.17
CA ALA A 195 -32.70 14.33 -4.30
C ALA A 195 -32.62 13.00 -5.03
N ALA A 196 -33.64 12.63 -5.80
CA ALA A 196 -33.63 11.41 -6.62
C ALA A 196 -32.53 11.43 -7.69
N MET A 197 -32.41 12.56 -8.42
CA MET A 197 -31.41 12.71 -9.48
C MET A 197 -29.97 12.67 -8.93
N VAL A 198 -29.72 13.25 -7.76
CA VAL A 198 -28.41 13.18 -7.09
C VAL A 198 -28.16 11.77 -6.58
N GLY A 199 -29.15 11.14 -5.93
CA GLY A 199 -29.06 9.80 -5.37
C GLY A 199 -28.72 8.74 -6.42
N ASP A 200 -29.40 8.73 -7.56
CA ASP A 200 -29.13 7.81 -8.67
C ASP A 200 -27.67 7.87 -9.12
N ARG A 201 -27.13 9.09 -9.30
CA ARG A 201 -25.75 9.31 -9.76
C ARG A 201 -24.70 8.99 -8.70
N MET A 202 -24.98 9.30 -7.44
CA MET A 202 -24.07 8.94 -6.34
C MET A 202 -24.00 7.43 -6.17
N THR A 203 -25.11 6.72 -6.32
CA THR A 203 -25.14 5.26 -6.26
C THR A 203 -24.33 4.64 -7.41
N ALA A 204 -24.46 5.16 -8.63
CA ALA A 204 -23.66 4.70 -9.77
C ALA A 204 -22.15 4.94 -9.55
N LEU A 205 -21.79 6.13 -9.05
CA LEU A 205 -20.40 6.44 -8.72
C LEU A 205 -19.85 5.53 -7.61
N ALA A 206 -20.63 5.26 -6.57
CA ALA A 206 -20.24 4.37 -5.49
C ALA A 206 -19.95 2.93 -6.01
N ARG A 207 -20.82 2.41 -6.89
CA ARG A 207 -20.61 1.10 -7.53
C ARG A 207 -19.36 1.09 -8.40
N ALA A 208 -19.14 2.12 -9.20
CA ALA A 208 -17.92 2.24 -10.02
C ALA A 208 -16.65 2.28 -9.16
N HIS A 209 -16.66 3.07 -8.08
CA HIS A 209 -15.53 3.13 -7.16
C HIS A 209 -15.31 1.84 -6.37
N GLY A 210 -16.36 1.04 -6.14
CA GLY A 210 -16.22 -0.30 -5.55
C GLY A 210 -15.28 -1.21 -6.34
N LEU A 211 -15.15 -1.02 -7.66
CA LEU A 211 -14.20 -1.76 -8.51
C LEU A 211 -12.73 -1.41 -8.24
N THR A 212 -12.44 -0.27 -7.62
CA THR A 212 -11.06 0.17 -7.32
C THR A 212 -10.63 -0.19 -5.90
N VAL A 213 -11.53 -0.69 -5.07
CA VAL A 213 -11.24 -1.15 -3.72
C VAL A 213 -10.90 -2.63 -3.82
N VAL A 214 -9.62 -2.96 -3.67
CA VAL A 214 -9.18 -4.36 -3.52
C VAL A 214 -9.71 -4.82 -2.17
N ASP A 215 -10.58 -5.81 -2.17
CA ASP A 215 -11.02 -6.48 -0.95
C ASP A 215 -9.82 -7.32 -0.43
N PRO A 216 -9.22 -6.97 0.72
CA PRO A 216 -8.07 -7.70 1.24
C PRO A 216 -8.43 -9.12 1.69
N GLU A 217 -9.73 -9.46 1.81
CA GLU A 217 -10.22 -10.79 2.20
C GLU A 217 -10.60 -11.66 0.97
N ALA A 218 -10.57 -11.12 -0.24
CA ALA A 218 -10.83 -11.89 -1.45
C ALA A 218 -9.59 -12.72 -1.83
N GLU A 219 -9.57 -13.99 -1.49
CA GLU A 219 -8.49 -14.97 -1.78
C GLU A 219 -8.13 -15.12 -3.27
N THR A 220 -8.86 -14.49 -4.18
CA THR A 220 -8.72 -14.68 -5.64
C THR A 220 -8.37 -13.41 -6.43
N ALA A 221 -8.31 -12.24 -5.83
CA ALA A 221 -7.94 -11.04 -6.55
C ALA A 221 -6.42 -10.85 -6.53
N ALA A 222 -5.75 -11.04 -7.66
CA ALA A 222 -4.38 -10.59 -7.83
C ALA A 222 -4.33 -9.06 -7.56
N PRO A 223 -3.42 -8.57 -6.70
CA PRO A 223 -3.44 -7.19 -6.20
C PRO A 223 -3.22 -6.09 -7.24
N ASP A 224 -3.03 -6.43 -8.51
CA ASP A 224 -2.63 -5.52 -9.58
C ASP A 224 -3.48 -5.61 -10.87
N GLN A 225 -4.71 -6.14 -10.84
CA GLN A 225 -5.51 -6.09 -12.06
C GLN A 225 -6.14 -4.71 -12.23
N PRO A 226 -5.80 -3.98 -13.31
CA PRO A 226 -6.42 -2.69 -13.59
C PRO A 226 -7.93 -2.88 -13.82
N THR A 227 -8.73 -1.96 -13.30
CA THR A 227 -10.17 -1.90 -13.60
C THR A 227 -10.35 -1.74 -15.10
N THR A 228 -11.24 -2.56 -15.70
CA THR A 228 -11.49 -2.49 -17.15
C THR A 228 -12.83 -1.85 -17.46
N LEU A 229 -12.98 -1.40 -18.71
CA LEU A 229 -14.24 -0.81 -19.19
C LEU A 229 -15.39 -1.83 -19.11
N HIS A 230 -15.16 -3.08 -19.50
CA HIS A 230 -16.19 -4.11 -19.42
C HIS A 230 -16.61 -4.42 -17.99
N ALA A 231 -15.67 -4.45 -17.04
CA ALA A 231 -15.98 -4.61 -15.61
C ALA A 231 -16.87 -3.47 -15.10
N LEU A 232 -16.54 -2.22 -15.45
CA LEU A 232 -17.36 -1.05 -15.11
C LEU A 232 -18.78 -1.18 -15.67
N VAL A 233 -18.91 -1.46 -16.96
CA VAL A 233 -20.21 -1.59 -17.63
C VAL A 233 -21.06 -2.68 -16.98
N ARG A 234 -20.50 -3.87 -16.72
CA ARG A 234 -21.20 -4.97 -16.05
C ARG A 234 -21.76 -4.58 -14.68
N VAL A 235 -20.96 -3.92 -13.85
CA VAL A 235 -21.38 -3.48 -12.51
C VAL A 235 -22.52 -2.44 -12.57
N LEU A 236 -22.47 -1.53 -13.55
CA LEU A 236 -23.51 -0.51 -13.70
C LEU A 236 -24.80 -1.07 -14.29
N VAL A 237 -24.73 -2.03 -15.21
CA VAL A 237 -25.90 -2.63 -15.89
C VAL A 237 -26.61 -3.66 -15.00
N ALA A 238 -25.90 -4.39 -14.14
CA ALA A 238 -26.42 -5.50 -13.34
C ALA A 238 -27.79 -5.25 -12.66
N PRO A 239 -28.06 -4.06 -12.06
CA PRO A 239 -29.37 -3.81 -11.42
C PRO A 239 -30.56 -3.73 -12.37
N PHE A 240 -30.33 -3.57 -13.66
CA PHE A 240 -31.37 -3.31 -14.68
C PHE A 240 -31.74 -4.51 -15.51
N VAL A 241 -30.86 -5.51 -15.62
CA VAL A 241 -31.05 -6.66 -16.53
C VAL A 241 -31.34 -7.99 -15.82
N GLY A 242 -31.27 -8.04 -14.47
CA GLY A 242 -31.52 -9.26 -13.70
C GLY A 242 -30.45 -10.34 -13.92
N GLU A 243 -30.65 -11.53 -13.34
CA GLU A 243 -29.67 -12.64 -13.38
C GLU A 243 -29.57 -13.31 -14.77
N ALA A 244 -30.63 -13.30 -15.56
CA ALA A 244 -30.64 -13.92 -16.88
C ALA A 244 -29.81 -13.18 -17.94
N ASN A 245 -29.60 -11.89 -17.76
CA ASN A 245 -28.75 -11.00 -18.57
C ASN A 245 -28.93 -11.12 -20.11
N ASP A 246 -30.09 -11.61 -20.56
CA ASP A 246 -30.41 -11.88 -21.96
C ASP A 246 -30.81 -10.60 -22.74
N ARG A 247 -31.05 -9.48 -22.03
CA ARG A 247 -31.42 -8.20 -22.62
C ARG A 247 -30.27 -7.20 -22.78
N PHE A 248 -29.05 -7.64 -22.47
CA PHE A 248 -27.84 -6.83 -22.60
C PHE A 248 -26.70 -7.64 -23.21
N GLN A 249 -26.09 -7.12 -24.27
CA GLN A 249 -24.90 -7.68 -24.92
C GLN A 249 -23.73 -6.70 -24.78
N LEU A 250 -22.57 -7.25 -24.43
CA LEU A 250 -21.32 -6.50 -24.29
C LEU A 250 -20.25 -7.16 -25.13
N ASP A 251 -19.86 -6.48 -26.20
CA ASP A 251 -18.98 -6.98 -27.24
C ASP A 251 -17.76 -6.08 -27.47
N GLY A 252 -16.78 -6.60 -28.21
CA GLY A 252 -15.59 -5.84 -28.62
C GLY A 252 -14.43 -5.95 -27.65
N ILE A 253 -13.53 -4.96 -27.71
CA ILE A 253 -12.32 -4.96 -26.91
C ILE A 253 -12.59 -4.52 -25.48
N ASP A 254 -11.92 -5.16 -24.54
CA ASP A 254 -11.86 -4.69 -23.15
C ASP A 254 -10.54 -3.96 -22.91
N ILE A 255 -10.60 -2.77 -22.33
CA ILE A 255 -9.43 -1.93 -22.10
C ILE A 255 -9.30 -1.56 -20.62
N PRO A 256 -8.08 -1.45 -20.11
CA PRO A 256 -7.84 -0.90 -18.77
C PRO A 256 -8.22 0.57 -18.71
N ILE A 257 -8.84 0.99 -17.61
CA ILE A 257 -9.25 2.36 -17.36
C ILE A 257 -8.60 2.88 -16.07
N SER A 258 -8.17 4.15 -16.09
CA SER A 258 -7.59 4.79 -14.92
C SER A 258 -8.65 5.19 -13.90
N SER A 259 -8.26 5.39 -12.65
CA SER A 259 -9.18 5.91 -11.62
C SER A 259 -9.76 7.29 -11.96
N ARG A 260 -9.10 8.06 -12.84
CA ARG A 260 -9.58 9.37 -13.29
C ARG A 260 -10.68 9.21 -14.33
N SER A 261 -10.51 8.34 -15.31
CA SER A 261 -11.47 8.08 -16.37
C SER A 261 -12.67 7.28 -15.89
N LEU A 262 -12.47 6.42 -14.88
CA LEU A 262 -13.53 5.60 -14.26
C LEU A 262 -14.78 6.43 -13.92
N THR A 263 -14.59 7.55 -13.22
CA THR A 263 -15.71 8.42 -12.82
C THR A 263 -16.42 9.01 -14.03
N SER A 264 -15.66 9.46 -15.04
CA SER A 264 -16.21 10.05 -16.27
C SER A 264 -17.00 9.04 -17.09
N LEU A 265 -16.42 7.84 -17.26
CA LEU A 265 -17.07 6.73 -17.97
C LEU A 265 -18.31 6.25 -17.21
N ALA A 266 -18.23 6.14 -15.87
CA ALA A 266 -19.37 5.75 -15.04
C ALA A 266 -20.55 6.71 -15.21
N LEU A 267 -20.31 8.01 -15.26
CA LEU A 267 -21.37 9.01 -15.48
C LEU A 267 -22.00 8.87 -16.85
N VAL A 268 -21.19 8.74 -17.92
CA VAL A 268 -21.70 8.61 -19.28
C VAL A 268 -22.49 7.32 -19.44
N VAL A 269 -21.94 6.19 -19.02
CA VAL A 269 -22.59 4.88 -19.12
C VAL A 269 -23.85 4.81 -18.27
N ASN A 270 -23.85 5.36 -17.05
CA ASN A 270 -25.04 5.41 -16.21
C ASN A 270 -26.16 6.27 -16.80
N GLU A 271 -25.84 7.38 -17.48
CA GLU A 271 -26.85 8.16 -18.21
C GLU A 271 -27.46 7.35 -19.37
N LEU A 272 -26.67 6.59 -20.12
CA LEU A 272 -27.20 5.70 -21.16
C LEU A 272 -28.12 4.62 -20.58
N ILE A 273 -27.69 3.97 -19.49
CA ILE A 273 -28.46 2.95 -18.77
C ILE A 273 -29.78 3.52 -18.24
N THR A 274 -29.74 4.66 -17.58
CA THR A 274 -30.95 5.26 -17.01
C THR A 274 -31.91 5.76 -18.10
N ASN A 275 -31.40 6.23 -19.23
CA ASN A 275 -32.22 6.59 -20.38
C ASN A 275 -32.88 5.34 -21.00
N ALA A 276 -32.16 4.26 -21.18
CA ALA A 276 -32.74 2.99 -21.66
C ALA A 276 -33.84 2.46 -20.72
N ALA A 277 -33.65 2.58 -19.40
CA ALA A 277 -34.62 2.12 -18.41
C ALA A 277 -35.87 3.03 -18.30
N LYS A 278 -35.70 4.35 -18.42
CA LYS A 278 -36.82 5.32 -18.23
C LYS A 278 -37.55 5.63 -19.52
N HIS A 279 -36.84 5.68 -20.64
CA HIS A 279 -37.35 6.21 -21.90
C HIS A 279 -37.05 5.35 -23.13
N GLY A 280 -36.21 4.31 -22.98
CA GLY A 280 -35.70 3.51 -24.08
C GLY A 280 -36.05 2.04 -23.99
N ALA A 281 -35.16 1.18 -24.49
CA ALA A 281 -35.35 -0.23 -24.71
C ALA A 281 -35.76 -1.03 -23.48
N TRP A 282 -35.32 -0.66 -22.29
CA TRP A 282 -35.64 -1.40 -21.07
C TRP A 282 -36.93 -0.97 -20.35
N ARG A 283 -37.68 0.00 -20.91
CA ARG A 283 -39.00 0.39 -20.38
C ARG A 283 -40.02 -0.74 -20.56
N GLY A 284 -39.93 -1.49 -21.66
CA GLY A 284 -40.78 -2.64 -21.96
C GLY A 284 -40.05 -4.00 -21.78
N PRO A 285 -40.77 -5.12 -21.90
CA PRO A 285 -40.23 -6.45 -21.68
C PRO A 285 -39.32 -6.95 -22.80
N SER A 286 -39.47 -6.49 -24.04
CA SER A 286 -38.87 -7.03 -25.27
C SER A 286 -37.65 -6.24 -25.77
N GLY A 287 -37.35 -5.08 -25.20
CA GLY A 287 -36.24 -4.26 -25.66
C GLY A 287 -34.86 -4.78 -25.25
N ASN A 288 -33.91 -4.63 -26.15
CA ASN A 288 -32.54 -5.08 -26.01
C ASN A 288 -31.56 -3.93 -26.13
N VAL A 289 -30.44 -4.06 -25.44
CA VAL A 289 -29.32 -3.11 -25.51
C VAL A 289 -28.04 -3.84 -25.84
N ARG A 290 -27.27 -3.28 -26.76
CA ARG A 290 -25.93 -3.76 -27.10
C ARG A 290 -24.93 -2.67 -26.90
N LEU A 291 -23.82 -2.98 -26.26
CA LEU A 291 -22.66 -2.09 -26.15
C LEU A 291 -21.47 -2.76 -26.84
N GLN A 292 -20.91 -2.07 -27.82
CA GLN A 292 -19.74 -2.54 -28.54
C GLN A 292 -18.58 -1.55 -28.35
N CYS A 293 -17.39 -2.08 -28.10
CA CYS A 293 -16.15 -1.31 -27.90
C CYS A 293 -15.16 -1.64 -28.99
N ASP A 294 -14.67 -0.61 -29.67
CA ASP A 294 -13.63 -0.72 -30.72
C ASP A 294 -12.50 0.28 -30.46
N ARG A 295 -11.33 -0.04 -30.98
CA ARG A 295 -10.13 0.75 -30.82
C ARG A 295 -9.48 1.01 -32.18
N ALA A 296 -9.28 2.26 -32.52
CA ALA A 296 -8.56 2.65 -33.73
C ALA A 296 -7.88 4.00 -33.58
N GLY A 297 -6.64 4.10 -34.04
CA GLY A 297 -5.91 5.37 -34.12
C GLY A 297 -5.74 6.11 -32.80
N GLY A 298 -5.60 5.41 -31.66
CA GLY A 298 -5.46 6.04 -30.34
C GLY A 298 -6.78 6.56 -29.75
N LEU A 299 -7.90 6.15 -30.33
CA LEU A 299 -9.26 6.44 -29.87
C LEU A 299 -9.97 5.14 -29.52
N LEU A 300 -10.62 5.11 -28.35
CA LEU A 300 -11.68 4.18 -28.01
C LEU A 300 -12.97 4.70 -28.65
N THR A 301 -13.72 3.85 -29.31
CA THR A 301 -15.08 4.09 -29.77
C THR A 301 -16.03 3.15 -29.04
N VAL A 302 -17.03 3.71 -28.38
CA VAL A 302 -18.09 2.96 -27.71
C VAL A 302 -19.41 3.22 -28.42
N CYS A 303 -20.02 2.17 -28.89
CA CYS A 303 -21.31 2.20 -29.56
C CYS A 303 -22.35 1.52 -28.64
N TRP A 304 -23.35 2.30 -28.23
CA TRP A 304 -24.52 1.87 -27.48
C TRP A 304 -25.71 1.82 -28.41
N GLU A 305 -26.34 0.67 -28.55
CA GLU A 305 -27.48 0.43 -29.44
C GLU A 305 -28.69 -0.06 -28.65
N GLU A 306 -29.81 0.59 -28.80
CA GLU A 306 -31.11 0.18 -28.24
C GLU A 306 -32.05 -0.24 -29.36
N SER A 307 -32.75 -1.37 -29.18
CA SER A 307 -33.65 -1.95 -30.18
C SER A 307 -34.76 -2.73 -29.51
N GLY A 308 -35.80 -3.14 -30.32
CA GLY A 308 -36.89 -4.00 -29.86
C GLY A 308 -37.90 -3.32 -28.95
N CYS A 309 -38.01 -2.00 -29.01
CA CYS A 309 -39.05 -1.26 -28.31
C CYS A 309 -40.43 -1.41 -28.98
N GLU A 310 -41.50 -1.43 -28.16
CA GLU A 310 -42.86 -1.38 -28.64
C GLU A 310 -43.22 0.03 -29.20
N GLU A 311 -42.59 1.05 -28.67
CA GLU A 311 -42.76 2.45 -29.13
C GLU A 311 -41.58 2.82 -30.04
N LEU A 312 -41.82 3.59 -31.10
CA LEU A 312 -40.79 4.09 -32.01
C LEU A 312 -39.87 5.09 -31.28
N PHE A 313 -38.58 4.95 -31.53
CA PHE A 313 -37.60 5.92 -31.02
C PHE A 313 -37.77 7.26 -31.74
N GLN A 314 -37.98 8.29 -30.96
CA GLN A 314 -38.09 9.67 -31.45
C GLN A 314 -37.11 10.58 -30.71
N PRO A 315 -36.49 11.55 -31.43
CA PRO A 315 -35.65 12.54 -30.76
C PRO A 315 -36.50 13.37 -29.78
N PRO A 316 -36.03 13.60 -28.58
CA PRO A 316 -36.73 14.40 -27.60
C PRO A 316 -36.84 15.87 -28.11
N VAL A 317 -37.98 16.51 -27.85
CA VAL A 317 -38.23 17.89 -28.27
C VAL A 317 -37.20 18.87 -27.62
N HIS A 318 -36.70 18.53 -26.47
CA HIS A 318 -35.65 19.28 -25.79
C HIS A 318 -34.56 18.34 -25.29
N SER A 319 -33.29 18.72 -25.55
CA SER A 319 -32.15 17.99 -25.02
C SER A 319 -32.20 17.96 -23.48
N GLY A 320 -32.25 16.73 -22.94
CA GLY A 320 -32.30 16.51 -21.50
C GLY A 320 -31.00 16.92 -20.80
N PHE A 321 -31.04 16.96 -19.47
CA PHE A 321 -29.84 17.24 -18.67
C PHE A 321 -28.75 16.16 -18.85
N GLY A 322 -29.13 14.88 -18.87
CA GLY A 322 -28.23 13.76 -19.06
C GLY A 322 -27.42 13.87 -20.35
N ASP A 323 -28.07 14.34 -21.43
CA ASP A 323 -27.41 14.58 -22.71
C ASP A 323 -26.30 15.61 -22.62
N LYS A 324 -26.58 16.76 -21.97
CA LYS A 324 -25.57 17.81 -21.76
C LYS A 324 -24.44 17.37 -20.86
N LEU A 325 -24.76 16.61 -19.82
CA LEU A 325 -23.75 16.05 -18.91
C LEU A 325 -22.84 15.06 -19.66
N SER A 326 -23.42 14.12 -20.41
CA SER A 326 -22.68 13.18 -21.21
C SER A 326 -21.80 13.88 -22.24
N GLN A 327 -22.33 14.90 -22.95
CA GLN A 327 -21.59 15.69 -23.90
C GLN A 327 -20.39 16.40 -23.25
N MET A 328 -20.64 17.16 -22.17
CA MET A 328 -19.55 17.86 -21.44
C MET A 328 -18.48 16.88 -20.92
N THR A 329 -18.90 15.71 -20.41
CA THR A 329 -17.97 14.73 -19.87
C THR A 329 -17.10 14.13 -20.97
N VAL A 330 -17.71 13.71 -22.08
CA VAL A 330 -17.00 13.15 -23.21
C VAL A 330 -16.04 14.19 -23.83
N GLU A 331 -16.51 15.38 -24.13
CA GLU A 331 -15.69 16.41 -24.79
C GLU A 331 -14.57 16.95 -23.90
N ARG A 332 -14.85 17.29 -22.63
CA ARG A 332 -13.87 17.96 -21.77
C ARG A 332 -12.98 17.00 -20.99
N GLN A 333 -13.51 15.86 -20.53
CA GLN A 333 -12.78 14.95 -19.66
C GLN A 333 -12.16 13.79 -20.45
N LEU A 334 -12.92 13.19 -21.39
CA LEU A 334 -12.44 12.07 -22.19
C LEU A 334 -11.79 12.52 -23.52
N GLY A 335 -11.92 13.80 -23.91
CA GLY A 335 -11.29 14.36 -25.10
C GLY A 335 -11.83 13.81 -26.42
N GLY A 336 -13.07 13.34 -26.42
CA GLY A 336 -13.75 12.73 -27.55
C GLY A 336 -15.00 13.48 -28.00
N THR A 337 -15.85 12.79 -28.70
CA THR A 337 -17.15 13.30 -29.22
C THR A 337 -18.26 12.32 -28.89
N ILE A 338 -19.49 12.79 -28.80
CA ILE A 338 -20.68 11.96 -28.64
C ILE A 338 -21.73 12.34 -29.68
N ARG A 339 -22.33 11.33 -30.34
CA ARG A 339 -23.37 11.48 -31.35
C ARG A 339 -24.54 10.55 -31.03
N ARG A 340 -25.77 10.97 -31.39
CA ARG A 340 -26.99 10.20 -31.27
C ARG A 340 -27.69 10.14 -32.60
N GLU A 341 -28.05 8.94 -33.02
CA GLU A 341 -28.78 8.67 -34.27
C GLU A 341 -30.10 7.99 -33.92
N TRP A 342 -31.19 8.66 -34.23
CA TRP A 342 -32.53 8.20 -33.96
C TRP A 342 -33.14 7.59 -35.24
N GLN A 343 -33.48 6.33 -35.18
CA GLN A 343 -34.22 5.60 -36.22
C GLN A 343 -35.49 5.08 -35.59
N PRO A 344 -36.59 4.80 -36.37
CA PRO A 344 -37.84 4.36 -35.79
C PRO A 344 -37.73 3.13 -34.87
N GLU A 345 -36.92 2.16 -35.24
CA GLU A 345 -36.76 0.89 -34.53
C GLU A 345 -35.46 0.80 -33.69
N ARG A 346 -34.66 1.85 -33.71
CA ARG A 346 -33.31 1.84 -33.11
C ARG A 346 -32.84 3.22 -32.67
N LEU A 347 -32.22 3.24 -31.52
CA LEU A 347 -31.38 4.38 -31.08
C LEU A 347 -29.93 3.95 -31.03
N THR A 348 -29.05 4.67 -31.71
CA THR A 348 -27.60 4.46 -31.60
C THR A 348 -26.94 5.68 -30.98
N VAL A 349 -26.18 5.47 -29.91
CA VAL A 349 -25.34 6.47 -29.28
C VAL A 349 -23.88 6.05 -29.41
N THR A 350 -23.10 6.83 -30.15
CA THR A 350 -21.67 6.57 -30.32
C THR A 350 -20.87 7.66 -29.63
N PHE A 351 -19.96 7.29 -28.73
CA PHE A 351 -19.00 8.23 -28.18
C PHE A 351 -17.57 7.74 -28.35
N THR A 352 -16.65 8.68 -28.44
CA THR A 352 -15.22 8.40 -28.51
C THR A 352 -14.52 8.91 -27.27
N ALA A 353 -13.37 8.32 -26.93
CA ALA A 353 -12.49 8.78 -25.87
C ALA A 353 -11.04 8.60 -26.31
N ARG A 354 -10.18 9.54 -25.95
CA ARG A 354 -8.75 9.43 -26.23
C ARG A 354 -8.11 8.45 -25.25
N GLU A 355 -7.24 7.55 -25.74
CA GLU A 355 -6.56 6.55 -24.91
C GLU A 355 -5.66 7.18 -23.83
N ASP A 356 -5.01 8.31 -24.13
CA ASP A 356 -4.19 9.04 -23.16
C ASP A 356 -5.01 9.69 -22.01
N ARG A 357 -6.33 9.62 -22.10
CA ARG A 357 -7.29 10.08 -21.09
C ARG A 357 -7.98 8.94 -20.35
N LEU A 358 -7.76 7.69 -20.75
CA LEU A 358 -8.31 6.49 -20.15
C LEU A 358 -7.34 5.85 -19.18
#